data_a7a4bf2dcff898d41d471d9b2e6f2ea2
#
_entry.id   a7a4bf2dcff898d41d471d9b2e6f2ea2
#
_cell.length_a   1.000
_cell.length_b   1.000
_cell.length_c   1.000
_cell.angle_alpha   90.00
_cell.angle_beta   90.00
_cell.angle_gamma   90.00
#
_symmetry.space_group_name_H-M   'P 1'
#
loop_
_entity.id
_entity.type
_entity.pdbx_description
1 polymer ?
#
loop_
_entity_poly.entity_id
_entity_poly.type
_entity_poly.pdbx_seq_one_letter_code
_entity_poly.pdbx_strand_id
1 'polypeptide(L)'
;MDIKDLLAAAIKDAAQKAIDNATLKPGTLPEVMLEVPPQKEFGDFATNFAMQSARSLHCAPRQIAQAVVDNLDCASVDKMEIAGPGFINFYLKQNWTADLLAGILAAGENYGNLPANGLGRVQVEYVSANPTGPLHVGHARGAAVGSAMVNLLRAAGYDVESEYYINDAGNQMNNLAASVNARYLQLLKLEEMGGVPADLTVKQLDEMPTGIPFPENGYHGYDIIETAQRIIRIYGKEFVALEEKERLAKFLEIAYKEKLAGLKEDLEAFGVTFDVWFSEQSLHDADKIREACKFLEEKGCVYEKDGAKWFNSTAYGDDKDRVVIRDNGVSTYFAADIAYHRNKFERGFDRIINLWGADHHGYIARVKAAVSALGFDADKLEVLLLQMVRLYRNGDIVKLSKRTGETITLRELMDEVGVDAARYFFCMRSLDSQLDFDMTLATEKSNENPVYYIQYAHARICSIARQLAEAGIEAVALDELKLDTLQAPEELALVKKLGEYPELLARAARERAVHHVATYTYELATLFHSFYNQCRILGVDTDLQQARIALVKAVGHTIRHALGILGVSAPERM
;
A
#
# COMPACT_ATOMS: atom_id res chain seq x y z
N MET A 1 20.71 15.60 -5.74
CA MET A 1 20.08 16.56 -4.79
C MET A 1 19.04 17.31 -5.60
N ASP A 2 17.79 17.27 -5.16
CA ASP A 2 16.70 17.95 -5.87
C ASP A 2 16.97 19.47 -5.91
N ILE A 3 16.51 20.16 -6.97
CA ILE A 3 16.63 21.62 -7.09
C ILE A 3 15.95 22.34 -5.92
N LYS A 4 14.86 21.78 -5.40
CA LYS A 4 14.18 22.32 -4.20
C LYS A 4 15.04 22.18 -2.95
N ASP A 5 15.72 21.03 -2.78
CA ASP A 5 16.64 20.83 -1.65
C ASP A 5 17.82 21.82 -1.73
N LEU A 6 18.38 21.99 -2.94
CA LEU A 6 19.45 22.97 -3.18
C LEU A 6 19.00 24.40 -2.86
N LEU A 7 17.81 24.78 -3.35
CA LEU A 7 17.22 26.09 -3.07
C LEU A 7 16.89 26.26 -1.59
N ALA A 8 16.30 25.26 -0.95
CA ALA A 8 15.96 25.31 0.48
C ALA A 8 17.22 25.47 1.34
N ALA A 9 18.27 24.70 1.03
CA ALA A 9 19.56 24.83 1.69
C ALA A 9 20.19 26.22 1.46
N ALA A 10 20.17 26.71 0.22
CA ALA A 10 20.69 28.04 -0.12
C ALA A 10 19.93 29.19 0.59
N ILE A 11 18.60 29.09 0.69
CA ILE A 11 17.76 30.05 1.42
C ILE A 11 18.11 30.05 2.91
N LYS A 12 18.26 28.86 3.50
CA LYS A 12 18.60 28.71 4.92
C LYS A 12 20.00 29.24 5.22
N ASP A 13 20.97 28.94 4.34
CA ASP A 13 22.34 29.47 4.43
C ASP A 13 22.36 31.00 4.25
N ALA A 14 21.63 31.56 3.28
CA ALA A 14 21.51 32.99 3.08
C ALA A 14 20.91 33.70 4.30
N ALA A 15 19.86 33.13 4.91
CA ALA A 15 19.28 33.65 6.13
C ALA A 15 20.27 33.61 7.31
N GLN A 16 21.03 32.52 7.43
CA GLN A 16 22.06 32.38 8.45
C GLN A 16 23.20 33.40 8.24
N LYS A 17 23.69 33.56 7.02
CA LYS A 17 24.67 34.62 6.66
C LYS A 17 24.18 36.01 7.03
N ALA A 18 22.89 36.27 6.79
CA ALA A 18 22.29 37.55 7.17
C ALA A 18 22.19 37.77 8.68
N ILE A 19 22.06 36.69 9.47
CA ILE A 19 22.16 36.73 10.93
C ILE A 19 23.61 36.97 11.36
N ASP A 20 24.54 36.20 10.81
CA ASP A 20 25.96 36.24 11.16
C ASP A 20 26.60 37.63 10.85
N ASN A 21 26.18 38.28 9.79
CA ASN A 21 26.61 39.65 9.43
C ASN A 21 25.78 40.77 10.11
N ALA A 22 24.89 40.39 11.04
CA ALA A 22 24.03 41.30 11.81
C ALA A 22 23.00 42.11 10.96
N THR A 23 22.70 41.69 9.75
CA THR A 23 21.60 42.25 8.92
C THR A 23 20.24 41.83 9.48
N LEU A 24 20.16 40.60 9.98
CA LEU A 24 18.99 40.08 10.70
C LEU A 24 19.32 39.79 12.15
N LYS A 25 18.31 39.81 13.03
CA LYS A 25 18.47 39.49 14.42
C LYS A 25 18.60 37.93 14.59
N PRO A 26 19.34 37.46 15.60
CA PRO A 26 19.37 36.05 15.92
C PRO A 26 17.98 35.50 16.23
N GLY A 27 17.66 34.30 15.72
CA GLY A 27 16.41 33.62 15.96
C GLY A 27 16.39 32.22 15.32
N THR A 28 15.38 31.43 15.66
CA THR A 28 15.20 30.10 15.06
C THR A 28 14.64 30.23 13.63
N LEU A 29 15.34 29.62 12.67
CA LEU A 29 14.88 29.57 11.30
C LEU A 29 13.89 28.40 11.11
N PRO A 30 12.72 28.64 10.50
CA PRO A 30 11.78 27.58 10.16
C PRO A 30 12.32 26.69 9.02
N GLU A 31 11.63 25.60 8.77
CA GLU A 31 11.86 24.79 7.58
C GLU A 31 11.46 25.58 6.32
N VAL A 32 12.28 25.46 5.27
CA VAL A 32 12.03 26.19 4.02
C VAL A 32 11.06 25.38 3.17
N MET A 33 9.88 25.91 2.93
CA MET A 33 8.89 25.35 2.03
C MET A 33 8.95 26.06 0.68
N LEU A 34 9.06 25.30 -0.41
CA LEU A 34 9.06 25.79 -1.78
C LEU A 34 7.81 25.29 -2.51
N GLU A 35 7.11 26.19 -3.14
CA GLU A 35 5.89 25.93 -3.92
C GLU A 35 6.14 26.29 -5.38
N VAL A 36 5.47 25.57 -6.30
CA VAL A 36 5.41 25.96 -7.72
C VAL A 36 4.27 26.96 -7.87
N PRO A 37 4.53 28.19 -8.29
CA PRO A 37 3.47 29.19 -8.48
C PRO A 37 2.45 28.74 -9.53
N PRO A 38 1.15 29.05 -9.35
CA PRO A 38 0.12 28.66 -10.32
C PRO A 38 0.25 29.39 -11.67
N GLN A 39 0.93 30.52 -11.71
CA GLN A 39 1.17 31.32 -12.90
C GLN A 39 2.68 31.40 -13.18
N LYS A 40 3.08 31.08 -14.41
CA LYS A 40 4.49 31.05 -14.84
C LYS A 40 5.22 32.39 -14.69
N GLU A 41 4.49 33.48 -14.73
CA GLU A 41 5.03 34.84 -14.54
C GLU A 41 5.62 35.09 -13.14
N PHE A 42 5.25 34.26 -12.16
CA PHE A 42 5.78 34.29 -10.79
C PHE A 42 7.00 33.40 -10.56
N GLY A 43 7.62 32.93 -11.63
CA GLY A 43 8.84 32.10 -11.57
C GLY A 43 8.61 30.60 -11.53
N ASP A 44 9.69 29.85 -11.35
CA ASP A 44 9.69 28.39 -11.27
C ASP A 44 9.34 27.89 -9.86
N PHE A 45 9.78 28.63 -8.82
CA PHE A 45 9.48 28.37 -7.42
C PHE A 45 9.19 29.64 -6.64
N ALA A 46 8.42 29.52 -5.56
CA ALA A 46 8.18 30.60 -4.60
C ALA A 46 8.29 30.06 -3.16
N THR A 47 8.66 30.93 -2.23
CA THR A 47 8.66 30.61 -0.80
C THR A 47 8.05 31.71 0.03
N ASN A 48 7.37 31.33 1.11
CA ASN A 48 6.87 32.22 2.15
C ASN A 48 7.79 32.25 3.39
N PHE A 49 9.01 31.72 3.28
CA PHE A 49 9.99 31.60 4.37
C PHE A 49 10.17 32.90 5.17
N ALA A 50 10.26 34.02 4.50
CA ALA A 50 10.44 35.32 5.17
C ALA A 50 9.25 35.71 6.07
N MET A 51 8.02 35.35 5.66
CA MET A 51 6.82 35.57 6.46
C MET A 51 6.78 34.64 7.68
N GLN A 52 7.17 33.37 7.51
CA GLN A 52 7.25 32.39 8.60
C GLN A 52 8.34 32.76 9.63
N SER A 53 9.44 33.35 9.17
CA SER A 53 10.58 33.76 10.00
C SER A 53 10.35 35.11 10.74
N ALA A 54 9.34 35.89 10.36
CA ALA A 54 9.15 37.23 10.86
C ALA A 54 9.04 37.33 12.39
N ARG A 55 8.35 36.37 13.01
CA ARG A 55 8.15 36.33 14.46
C ARG A 55 9.44 35.95 15.22
N SER A 56 10.17 34.97 14.73
CA SER A 56 11.40 34.49 15.40
C SER A 56 12.57 35.47 15.23
N LEU A 57 12.66 36.15 14.09
CA LEU A 57 13.73 37.11 13.79
C LEU A 57 13.37 38.55 14.21
N HIS A 58 12.14 38.77 14.72
CA HIS A 58 11.65 40.11 15.11
C HIS A 58 11.90 41.19 14.04
N CYS A 59 11.61 40.86 12.77
CA CYS A 59 11.86 41.68 11.62
C CYS A 59 10.67 41.64 10.63
N ALA A 60 10.47 42.70 9.85
CA ALA A 60 9.42 42.70 8.85
C ALA A 60 9.70 41.70 7.73
N PRO A 61 8.67 40.92 7.24
CA PRO A 61 8.89 39.90 6.23
C PRO A 61 9.64 40.38 4.98
N ARG A 62 9.32 41.55 4.46
CA ARG A 62 10.04 42.10 3.29
C ARG A 62 11.51 42.38 3.54
N GLN A 63 11.88 42.77 4.76
CA GLN A 63 13.28 42.97 5.13
C GLN A 63 14.03 41.64 5.22
N ILE A 64 13.37 40.60 5.75
CA ILE A 64 13.91 39.25 5.76
C ILE A 64 14.08 38.72 4.34
N ALA A 65 13.06 38.89 3.50
CA ALA A 65 13.12 38.50 2.09
C ALA A 65 14.29 39.22 1.36
N GLN A 66 14.48 40.52 1.58
CA GLN A 66 15.58 41.24 0.99
C GLN A 66 16.94 40.75 1.49
N ALA A 67 17.07 40.50 2.81
CA ALA A 67 18.31 39.99 3.38
C ALA A 67 18.66 38.59 2.84
N VAL A 68 17.64 37.73 2.61
CA VAL A 68 17.85 36.43 1.97
C VAL A 68 18.30 36.59 0.52
N VAL A 69 17.62 37.44 -0.26
CA VAL A 69 17.97 37.68 -1.67
C VAL A 69 19.40 38.24 -1.80
N ASP A 70 19.80 39.18 -0.93
CA ASP A 70 21.12 39.80 -0.95
C ASP A 70 22.26 38.82 -0.59
N ASN A 71 21.98 37.77 0.15
CA ASN A 71 22.97 36.80 0.61
C ASN A 71 22.85 35.41 -0.08
N LEU A 72 21.87 35.25 -0.99
CA LEU A 72 21.65 33.93 -1.63
C LEU A 72 22.70 33.70 -2.71
N ASP A 73 23.42 32.57 -2.55
CA ASP A 73 24.34 32.04 -3.54
C ASP A 73 23.83 30.67 -4.01
N CYS A 74 23.21 30.66 -5.19
CA CYS A 74 22.71 29.43 -5.82
C CYS A 74 22.97 29.49 -7.33
N ALA A 75 23.85 28.63 -7.81
CA ALA A 75 24.29 28.62 -9.22
C ALA A 75 23.13 28.41 -10.21
N SER A 76 22.05 27.75 -9.79
CA SER A 76 20.87 27.43 -10.63
C SER A 76 19.86 28.59 -10.73
N VAL A 77 20.00 29.63 -9.90
CA VAL A 77 19.08 30.79 -9.91
C VAL A 77 19.58 31.84 -10.91
N ASP A 78 18.68 32.28 -11.78
CA ASP A 78 18.93 33.39 -12.72
C ASP A 78 18.46 34.74 -12.15
N LYS A 79 17.26 34.74 -11.56
CA LYS A 79 16.62 35.94 -11.04
C LYS A 79 15.77 35.63 -9.82
N MET A 80 15.66 36.60 -8.91
CA MET A 80 14.75 36.58 -7.76
C MET A 80 13.89 37.81 -7.72
N GLU A 81 12.63 37.69 -7.30
CA GLU A 81 11.71 38.82 -7.11
C GLU A 81 10.98 38.70 -5.77
N ILE A 82 10.91 39.80 -5.04
CA ILE A 82 10.15 39.87 -3.80
C ILE A 82 8.73 40.36 -4.11
N ALA A 83 7.74 39.48 -3.89
CA ALA A 83 6.35 39.73 -4.17
C ALA A 83 5.51 39.89 -2.89
N GLY A 84 4.47 40.69 -2.97
CA GLY A 84 3.50 40.89 -1.88
C GLY A 84 4.14 41.23 -0.53
N PRO A 85 3.71 40.58 0.57
CA PRO A 85 4.19 40.87 1.92
C PRO A 85 5.59 40.31 2.23
N GLY A 86 6.22 39.55 1.33
CA GLY A 86 7.53 38.96 1.55
C GLY A 86 7.68 37.53 0.95
N PHE A 87 6.90 37.19 -0.07
CA PHE A 87 7.21 36.05 -0.91
C PHE A 87 8.49 36.30 -1.68
N ILE A 88 9.28 35.24 -1.90
CA ILE A 88 10.44 35.30 -2.79
C ILE A 88 10.15 34.35 -3.94
N ASN A 89 10.10 34.88 -5.15
CA ASN A 89 9.93 34.15 -6.39
C ASN A 89 11.30 33.90 -7.02
N PHE A 90 11.57 32.65 -7.42
CA PHE A 90 12.81 32.24 -8.03
C PHE A 90 12.60 31.90 -9.50
N TYR A 91 13.42 32.48 -10.35
CA TYR A 91 13.52 32.15 -11.76
C TYR A 91 14.84 31.41 -11.97
N LEU A 92 14.76 30.19 -12.48
CA LEU A 92 15.94 29.36 -12.66
C LEU A 92 16.60 29.61 -14.02
N LYS A 93 17.90 29.37 -14.11
CA LYS A 93 18.62 29.43 -15.39
C LYS A 93 18.07 28.40 -16.36
N GLN A 94 18.13 28.69 -17.65
CA GLN A 94 17.60 27.79 -18.69
C GLN A 94 18.18 26.38 -18.65
N ASN A 95 19.43 26.22 -18.18
CA ASN A 95 20.09 24.89 -18.13
C ASN A 95 19.73 24.06 -16.90
N TRP A 96 19.00 24.58 -15.91
CA TRP A 96 18.69 23.79 -14.72
C TRP A 96 17.92 22.50 -15.02
N THR A 97 17.09 22.52 -16.08
CA THR A 97 16.37 21.32 -16.55
C THR A 97 17.32 20.30 -17.18
N ALA A 98 18.38 20.77 -17.85
CA ALA A 98 19.42 19.90 -18.39
C ALA A 98 20.21 19.21 -17.25
N ASP A 99 20.60 19.96 -16.23
CA ASP A 99 21.31 19.45 -15.05
C ASP A 99 20.44 18.46 -14.27
N LEU A 100 19.14 18.76 -14.11
CA LEU A 100 18.17 17.89 -13.47
C LEU A 100 18.07 16.56 -14.24
N LEU A 101 17.86 16.62 -15.56
CA LEU A 101 17.76 15.43 -16.40
C LEU A 101 19.06 14.63 -16.40
N ALA A 102 20.21 15.29 -16.40
CA ALA A 102 21.51 14.61 -16.28
C ALA A 102 21.61 13.84 -14.95
N GLY A 103 21.17 14.41 -13.84
CA GLY A 103 21.10 13.74 -12.54
C GLY A 103 20.17 12.52 -12.54
N ILE A 104 19.00 12.63 -13.17
CA ILE A 104 18.04 11.52 -13.32
C ILE A 104 18.66 10.38 -14.13
N LEU A 105 19.28 10.70 -15.25
CA LEU A 105 19.94 9.72 -16.13
C LEU A 105 21.13 9.04 -15.44
N ALA A 106 21.91 9.80 -14.66
CA ALA A 106 23.01 9.24 -13.88
C ALA A 106 22.56 8.26 -12.80
N ALA A 107 21.39 8.51 -12.17
CA ALA A 107 20.78 7.59 -11.21
C ALA A 107 20.25 6.30 -11.90
N GLY A 108 19.88 6.39 -13.18
CA GLY A 108 19.45 5.25 -13.99
C GLY A 108 18.27 4.49 -13.36
N GLU A 109 18.41 3.17 -13.24
CA GLU A 109 17.37 2.31 -12.66
C GLU A 109 17.15 2.52 -11.15
N ASN A 110 18.08 3.16 -10.48
CA ASN A 110 17.93 3.53 -9.06
C ASN A 110 17.14 4.84 -8.87
N TYR A 111 16.78 5.54 -9.95
CA TYR A 111 15.97 6.75 -9.84
C TYR A 111 14.59 6.44 -9.25
N GLY A 112 14.27 7.08 -8.13
CA GLY A 112 13.07 6.82 -7.34
C GLY A 112 13.32 5.99 -6.08
N ASN A 113 14.47 5.30 -5.96
CA ASN A 113 14.87 4.65 -4.72
C ASN A 113 15.63 5.66 -3.85
N LEU A 114 15.00 6.06 -2.74
CA LEU A 114 15.61 6.99 -1.81
C LEU A 114 16.64 6.26 -0.92
N PRO A 115 17.70 6.95 -0.49
CA PRO A 115 18.67 6.36 0.44
C PRO A 115 18.00 5.99 1.76
N ALA A 116 18.59 5.04 2.50
CA ALA A 116 18.14 4.69 3.83
C ALA A 116 18.02 5.95 4.70
N ASN A 117 16.83 6.18 5.24
CA ASN A 117 16.49 7.43 5.92
C ASN A 117 16.76 7.42 7.43
N GLY A 118 17.18 6.28 7.99
CA GLY A 118 17.45 6.11 9.42
C GLY A 118 16.22 6.19 10.33
N LEU A 119 15.00 6.13 9.77
CA LEU A 119 13.74 6.23 10.53
C LEU A 119 13.33 4.91 11.24
N GLY A 120 14.24 3.94 11.30
CA GLY A 120 14.05 2.68 11.99
C GLY A 120 13.30 1.62 11.19
N ARG A 121 12.95 0.52 11.89
CA ARG A 121 12.27 -0.63 11.34
C ARG A 121 10.75 -0.46 11.40
N VAL A 122 10.09 -0.72 10.30
CA VAL A 122 8.63 -0.61 10.15
C VAL A 122 8.03 -1.98 9.89
N GLN A 123 6.99 -2.36 10.64
CA GLN A 123 6.17 -3.51 10.30
C GLN A 123 4.87 -3.03 9.67
N VAL A 124 4.42 -3.72 8.62
CA VAL A 124 3.11 -3.48 7.99
C VAL A 124 2.33 -4.80 7.99
N GLU A 125 1.23 -4.83 8.76
CA GLU A 125 0.27 -5.93 8.77
C GLU A 125 -0.94 -5.58 7.91
N TYR A 126 -1.33 -6.48 7.00
CA TYR A 126 -2.48 -6.27 6.14
C TYR A 126 -3.09 -7.58 5.66
N VAL A 127 -4.33 -7.54 5.19
CA VAL A 127 -5.20 -8.68 4.84
C VAL A 127 -5.62 -9.46 6.07
N SER A 128 -4.75 -10.28 6.62
CA SER A 128 -4.94 -11.09 7.85
C SER A 128 -6.32 -11.78 7.92
N ALA A 129 -6.77 -12.33 6.78
CA ALA A 129 -8.05 -13.02 6.68
C ALA A 129 -8.01 -14.40 7.33
N ASN A 130 -9.13 -14.85 7.88
CA ASN A 130 -9.24 -16.17 8.49
C ASN A 130 -9.03 -17.30 7.46
N PRO A 131 -8.28 -18.35 7.78
CA PRO A 131 -8.04 -19.48 6.87
C PRO A 131 -9.24 -20.46 6.85
N THR A 132 -10.44 -19.93 6.64
CA THR A 132 -11.70 -20.69 6.67
C THR A 132 -12.41 -20.74 5.32
N GLY A 133 -11.92 -20.00 4.33
CA GLY A 133 -12.46 -19.92 2.98
C GLY A 133 -11.60 -19.06 2.05
N PRO A 134 -12.01 -18.85 0.79
CA PRO A 134 -11.27 -18.06 -0.19
C PRO A 134 -11.28 -16.57 0.17
N LEU A 135 -10.26 -15.84 -0.32
CA LEU A 135 -10.27 -14.38 -0.26
C LEU A 135 -11.37 -13.82 -1.16
N HIS A 136 -12.05 -12.79 -0.68
CA HIS A 136 -13.07 -12.09 -1.44
C HIS A 136 -12.64 -10.63 -1.74
N VAL A 137 -13.41 -9.93 -2.55
CA VAL A 137 -13.11 -8.57 -3.01
C VAL A 137 -12.84 -7.58 -1.87
N GLY A 138 -13.45 -7.77 -0.70
CA GLY A 138 -13.17 -6.95 0.49
C GLY A 138 -11.72 -7.07 0.97
N HIS A 139 -11.09 -8.24 0.82
CA HIS A 139 -9.68 -8.46 1.14
C HIS A 139 -8.75 -7.95 0.02
N ALA A 140 -9.22 -7.96 -1.24
CA ALA A 140 -8.43 -7.60 -2.40
C ALA A 140 -7.88 -6.16 -2.33
N ARG A 141 -8.71 -5.19 -1.89
CA ARG A 141 -8.26 -3.80 -1.70
C ARG A 141 -7.15 -3.72 -0.65
N GLY A 142 -7.33 -4.40 0.48
CA GLY A 142 -6.32 -4.48 1.54
C GLY A 142 -5.01 -5.08 1.06
N ALA A 143 -5.09 -6.14 0.24
CA ALA A 143 -3.95 -6.80 -0.35
C ALA A 143 -3.19 -5.90 -1.34
N ALA A 144 -3.91 -5.23 -2.26
CA ALA A 144 -3.31 -4.32 -3.24
C ALA A 144 -2.65 -3.12 -2.56
N VAL A 145 -3.39 -2.40 -1.70
CA VAL A 145 -2.90 -1.18 -1.06
C VAL A 145 -1.83 -1.47 -0.02
N GLY A 146 -1.97 -2.55 0.76
CA GLY A 146 -0.97 -2.96 1.76
C GLY A 146 0.37 -3.30 1.12
N SER A 147 0.37 -4.13 0.06
CA SER A 147 1.59 -4.46 -0.66
C SER A 147 2.21 -3.25 -1.37
N ALA A 148 1.39 -2.37 -1.96
CA ALA A 148 1.88 -1.15 -2.58
C ALA A 148 2.46 -0.17 -1.54
N MET A 149 1.91 -0.12 -0.32
CA MET A 149 2.46 0.65 0.81
C MET A 149 3.82 0.10 1.26
N VAL A 150 3.97 -1.22 1.36
CA VAL A 150 5.26 -1.85 1.66
C VAL A 150 6.30 -1.47 0.60
N ASN A 151 5.95 -1.57 -0.69
CA ASN A 151 6.84 -1.20 -1.79
C ASN A 151 7.19 0.30 -1.75
N LEU A 152 6.22 1.18 -1.50
CA LEU A 152 6.43 2.62 -1.37
C LEU A 152 7.38 2.96 -0.21
N LEU A 153 7.16 2.36 0.95
CA LEU A 153 8.02 2.57 2.12
C LEU A 153 9.45 2.09 1.85
N ARG A 154 9.61 0.92 1.22
CA ARG A 154 10.93 0.41 0.81
C ARG A 154 11.61 1.35 -0.18
N ALA A 155 10.91 1.82 -1.22
CA ALA A 155 11.43 2.80 -2.17
C ALA A 155 11.80 4.13 -1.49
N ALA A 156 11.08 4.52 -0.43
CA ALA A 156 11.38 5.70 0.38
C ALA A 156 12.47 5.49 1.44
N GLY A 157 13.20 4.37 1.41
CA GLY A 157 14.37 4.11 2.25
C GLY A 157 14.06 3.62 3.67
N TYR A 158 12.86 3.10 3.93
CA TYR A 158 12.51 2.45 5.20
C TYR A 158 12.93 0.97 5.20
N ASP A 159 13.33 0.45 6.35
CA ASP A 159 13.50 -0.99 6.60
C ASP A 159 12.13 -1.58 6.95
N VAL A 160 11.51 -2.33 6.03
CA VAL A 160 10.11 -2.76 6.14
C VAL A 160 9.98 -4.27 6.14
N GLU A 161 9.25 -4.78 7.14
CA GLU A 161 8.78 -6.16 7.23
C GLU A 161 7.26 -6.22 7.03
N SER A 162 6.81 -7.02 6.08
CA SER A 162 5.39 -7.28 5.82
C SER A 162 4.92 -8.54 6.54
N GLU A 163 3.75 -8.47 7.22
CA GLU A 163 3.23 -9.58 8.01
C GLU A 163 1.78 -9.86 7.69
N TYR A 164 1.48 -11.16 7.57
CA TYR A 164 0.12 -11.70 7.56
C TYR A 164 -0.13 -12.45 8.86
N TYR A 165 -1.15 -12.02 9.62
CA TYR A 165 -1.60 -12.73 10.83
C TYR A 165 -2.58 -13.83 10.45
N ILE A 166 -2.24 -15.08 10.78
CA ILE A 166 -3.09 -16.25 10.56
C ILE A 166 -3.88 -16.48 11.84
N ASN A 167 -5.18 -16.24 11.81
CA ASN A 167 -6.07 -16.59 12.90
C ASN A 167 -6.43 -18.09 12.80
N ASP A 168 -5.53 -18.95 13.26
CA ASP A 168 -5.62 -20.41 13.20
C ASP A 168 -5.94 -21.07 14.55
N ALA A 169 -6.50 -20.30 15.49
CA ALA A 169 -6.90 -20.76 16.81
C ALA A 169 -8.39 -20.53 17.09
N GLY A 170 -8.90 -21.18 18.14
CA GLY A 170 -10.23 -20.95 18.67
C GLY A 170 -11.37 -21.64 17.91
N ASN A 171 -12.60 -21.19 18.18
CA ASN A 171 -13.83 -21.87 17.71
C ASN A 171 -13.99 -21.92 16.19
N GLN A 172 -13.42 -20.98 15.46
CA GLN A 172 -13.52 -20.98 14.00
C GLN A 172 -12.86 -22.22 13.36
N MET A 173 -11.77 -22.70 13.95
CA MET A 173 -11.12 -23.94 13.49
C MET A 173 -12.00 -25.16 13.76
N ASN A 174 -12.65 -25.20 14.91
CA ASN A 174 -13.61 -26.25 15.23
C ASN A 174 -14.82 -26.23 14.28
N ASN A 175 -15.33 -25.04 13.97
CA ASN A 175 -16.43 -24.87 13.02
C ASN A 175 -16.04 -25.31 11.60
N LEU A 176 -14.80 -25.02 11.18
CA LEU A 176 -14.27 -25.50 9.89
C LEU A 176 -14.25 -27.03 9.83
N ALA A 177 -13.69 -27.67 10.85
CA ALA A 177 -13.64 -29.12 10.96
C ALA A 177 -15.04 -29.77 10.94
N ALA A 178 -15.97 -29.19 11.71
CA ALA A 178 -17.35 -29.67 11.78
C ALA A 178 -18.09 -29.49 10.45
N SER A 179 -17.85 -28.39 9.75
CA SER A 179 -18.46 -28.13 8.43
C SER A 179 -17.99 -29.15 7.39
N VAL A 180 -16.69 -29.39 7.31
CA VAL A 180 -16.10 -30.39 6.40
C VAL A 180 -16.59 -31.77 6.74
N ASN A 181 -16.67 -32.13 8.03
CA ASN A 181 -17.20 -33.41 8.49
C ASN A 181 -18.66 -33.62 8.05
N ALA A 182 -19.51 -32.62 8.25
CA ALA A 182 -20.91 -32.70 7.83
C ALA A 182 -21.03 -32.90 6.31
N ARG A 183 -20.31 -32.12 5.49
CA ARG A 183 -20.33 -32.25 4.03
C ARG A 183 -19.78 -33.60 3.57
N TYR A 184 -18.70 -34.08 4.16
CA TYR A 184 -18.15 -35.41 3.88
C TYR A 184 -19.18 -36.51 4.10
N LEU A 185 -19.85 -36.53 5.25
CA LEU A 185 -20.86 -37.52 5.57
C LEU A 185 -22.12 -37.39 4.69
N GLN A 186 -22.59 -36.14 4.41
CA GLN A 186 -23.70 -35.87 3.51
C GLN A 186 -23.43 -36.41 2.10
N LEU A 187 -22.26 -36.12 1.54
CA LEU A 187 -21.88 -36.57 0.19
C LEU A 187 -21.80 -38.11 0.10
N LEU A 188 -21.19 -38.76 1.09
CA LEU A 188 -21.16 -40.23 1.14
C LEU A 188 -22.59 -40.83 1.24
N LYS A 189 -23.49 -40.14 1.97
CA LYS A 189 -24.89 -40.59 2.06
C LYS A 189 -25.62 -40.47 0.73
N LEU A 190 -25.37 -39.38 -0.02
CA LEU A 190 -25.92 -39.22 -1.37
C LEU A 190 -25.40 -40.27 -2.35
N GLU A 191 -24.14 -40.65 -2.27
CA GLU A 191 -23.60 -41.78 -3.06
C GLU A 191 -24.35 -43.09 -2.79
N GLU A 192 -24.71 -43.35 -1.52
CA GLU A 192 -25.51 -44.52 -1.13
C GLU A 192 -26.98 -44.44 -1.62
N MET A 193 -27.51 -43.20 -1.77
CA MET A 193 -28.88 -42.95 -2.19
C MET A 193 -29.07 -42.91 -3.72
N GLY A 194 -28.02 -43.02 -4.51
CA GLY A 194 -28.13 -43.07 -5.97
C GLY A 194 -27.20 -42.12 -6.71
N GLY A 195 -26.30 -41.44 -6.00
CA GLY A 195 -25.24 -40.61 -6.56
C GLY A 195 -25.33 -39.14 -6.19
N VAL A 196 -24.22 -38.45 -6.35
CA VAL A 196 -24.10 -36.98 -6.13
C VAL A 196 -24.39 -36.28 -7.46
N PRO A 197 -25.32 -35.30 -7.51
CA PRO A 197 -25.58 -34.52 -8.73
C PRO A 197 -24.31 -33.80 -9.23
N ALA A 198 -24.14 -33.75 -10.55
CA ALA A 198 -22.95 -33.08 -11.16
C ALA A 198 -22.89 -31.57 -10.84
N ASP A 199 -24.06 -30.90 -10.83
CA ASP A 199 -24.20 -29.48 -10.60
C ASP A 199 -24.75 -29.20 -9.18
N LEU A 200 -24.26 -29.92 -8.16
CA LEU A 200 -24.71 -29.81 -6.79
C LEU A 200 -24.39 -28.41 -6.24
N THR A 201 -25.42 -27.66 -5.86
CA THR A 201 -25.26 -26.39 -5.16
C THR A 201 -25.35 -26.57 -3.64
N VAL A 202 -24.84 -25.59 -2.88
CA VAL A 202 -24.93 -25.55 -1.41
C VAL A 202 -26.40 -25.68 -0.97
N LYS A 203 -27.29 -24.88 -1.57
CA LYS A 203 -28.72 -24.89 -1.25
C LYS A 203 -29.36 -26.26 -1.49
N GLN A 204 -29.07 -26.89 -2.61
CA GLN A 204 -29.58 -28.22 -2.91
C GLN A 204 -29.11 -29.25 -1.86
N LEU A 205 -27.82 -29.19 -1.49
CA LEU A 205 -27.28 -30.11 -0.49
C LEU A 205 -27.92 -29.89 0.90
N ASP A 206 -28.17 -28.65 1.28
CA ASP A 206 -28.83 -28.31 2.55
C ASP A 206 -30.31 -28.81 2.59
N GLU A 207 -31.00 -28.87 1.45
CA GLU A 207 -32.38 -29.30 1.32
C GLU A 207 -32.50 -30.85 1.14
N MET A 208 -31.42 -31.57 0.86
CA MET A 208 -31.46 -33.02 0.63
C MET A 208 -31.66 -33.80 1.92
N PRO A 209 -32.51 -34.85 1.89
CA PRO A 209 -32.85 -35.63 3.09
C PRO A 209 -31.77 -36.65 3.47
N THR A 210 -30.53 -36.18 3.67
CA THR A 210 -29.40 -37.03 4.06
C THR A 210 -29.48 -37.55 5.50
N GLY A 211 -30.28 -36.89 6.35
CA GLY A 211 -30.37 -37.20 7.78
C GLY A 211 -29.15 -36.73 8.59
N ILE A 212 -28.21 -36.05 7.97
CA ILE A 212 -26.99 -35.54 8.61
C ILE A 212 -27.12 -34.02 8.78
N PRO A 213 -27.22 -33.55 10.04
CA PRO A 213 -27.39 -32.11 10.30
C PRO A 213 -26.10 -31.34 9.94
N PHE A 214 -26.27 -30.15 9.40
CA PHE A 214 -25.17 -29.21 9.23
C PHE A 214 -24.99 -28.36 10.50
N PRO A 215 -23.76 -28.06 10.95
CA PRO A 215 -23.52 -27.25 12.16
C PRO A 215 -24.14 -25.87 12.07
N GLU A 216 -24.81 -25.40 13.14
CA GLU A 216 -25.45 -24.07 13.18
C GLU A 216 -24.47 -22.91 12.86
N ASN A 217 -23.23 -23.01 13.37
CA ASN A 217 -22.17 -22.03 13.11
C ASN A 217 -21.18 -22.51 12.03
N GLY A 218 -21.63 -23.38 11.14
CA GLY A 218 -20.81 -23.96 10.08
C GLY A 218 -20.58 -22.99 8.91
N TYR A 219 -19.53 -23.25 8.15
CA TYR A 219 -19.21 -22.54 6.92
C TYR A 219 -19.94 -23.19 5.74
N HIS A 220 -20.87 -22.46 5.14
CA HIS A 220 -21.75 -22.94 4.06
C HIS A 220 -21.13 -22.82 2.66
N GLY A 221 -19.92 -22.24 2.52
CA GLY A 221 -19.28 -21.99 1.23
C GLY A 221 -19.16 -23.26 0.36
N TYR A 222 -19.25 -23.08 -0.94
CA TYR A 222 -19.10 -24.17 -1.92
C TYR A 222 -17.71 -24.83 -1.81
N ASP A 223 -16.70 -24.07 -1.42
CA ASP A 223 -15.34 -24.50 -1.15
C ASP A 223 -15.25 -25.59 -0.05
N ILE A 224 -16.19 -25.64 0.89
CA ILE A 224 -16.28 -26.72 1.90
C ILE A 224 -16.75 -28.01 1.26
N ILE A 225 -17.68 -27.91 0.29
CA ILE A 225 -18.12 -29.08 -0.51
C ILE A 225 -16.94 -29.61 -1.33
N GLU A 226 -16.18 -28.73 -1.99
CA GLU A 226 -14.99 -29.11 -2.77
C GLU A 226 -13.94 -29.82 -1.90
N THR A 227 -13.70 -29.29 -0.69
CA THR A 227 -12.80 -29.92 0.29
C THR A 227 -13.28 -31.30 0.65
N ALA A 228 -14.57 -31.48 0.97
CA ALA A 228 -15.16 -32.77 1.31
C ALA A 228 -15.09 -33.77 0.13
N GLN A 229 -15.40 -33.34 -1.09
CA GLN A 229 -15.26 -34.15 -2.32
C GLN A 229 -13.81 -34.58 -2.55
N ARG A 230 -12.83 -33.71 -2.30
CA ARG A 230 -11.41 -34.04 -2.42
C ARG A 230 -10.99 -35.08 -1.39
N ILE A 231 -11.45 -34.95 -0.15
CA ILE A 231 -11.23 -35.96 0.91
C ILE A 231 -11.81 -37.31 0.49
N ILE A 232 -13.04 -37.36 -0.03
CA ILE A 232 -13.66 -38.58 -0.53
C ILE A 232 -12.84 -39.20 -1.67
N ARG A 233 -12.36 -38.39 -2.59
CA ARG A 233 -11.55 -38.86 -3.73
C ARG A 233 -10.24 -39.49 -3.30
N ILE A 234 -9.59 -38.96 -2.26
CA ILE A 234 -8.26 -39.40 -1.80
C ILE A 234 -8.39 -40.57 -0.82
N TYR A 235 -9.31 -40.46 0.13
CA TYR A 235 -9.41 -41.36 1.29
C TYR A 235 -10.69 -42.24 1.28
N GLY A 236 -11.62 -42.02 0.33
CA GLY A 236 -12.88 -42.74 0.28
C GLY A 236 -13.67 -42.64 1.57
N LYS A 237 -14.06 -43.81 2.12
CA LYS A 237 -14.82 -43.96 3.38
C LYS A 237 -13.94 -44.20 4.62
N GLU A 238 -12.61 -44.07 4.49
CA GLU A 238 -11.65 -44.43 5.56
C GLU A 238 -11.98 -43.74 6.89
N PHE A 239 -12.32 -42.45 6.83
CA PHE A 239 -12.59 -41.67 8.04
C PHE A 239 -13.94 -41.93 8.70
N VAL A 240 -14.86 -42.66 8.05
CA VAL A 240 -16.15 -43.03 8.66
C VAL A 240 -15.95 -43.96 9.87
N ALA A 241 -14.92 -44.80 9.85
CA ALA A 241 -14.62 -45.72 10.92
C ALA A 241 -13.96 -45.08 12.16
N LEU A 242 -13.49 -43.84 12.06
CA LEU A 242 -12.86 -43.16 13.17
C LEU A 242 -13.91 -42.62 14.16
N GLU A 243 -13.52 -42.55 15.43
CA GLU A 243 -14.28 -41.78 16.43
C GLU A 243 -14.40 -40.30 15.99
N GLU A 244 -15.53 -39.67 16.30
CA GLU A 244 -15.84 -38.33 15.83
C GLU A 244 -14.72 -37.31 16.14
N LYS A 245 -14.18 -37.35 17.36
CA LYS A 245 -13.10 -36.44 17.78
C LYS A 245 -11.85 -36.61 16.93
N GLU A 246 -11.47 -37.86 16.62
CA GLU A 246 -10.31 -38.14 15.78
C GLU A 246 -10.55 -37.74 14.34
N ARG A 247 -11.75 -37.98 13.82
CA ARG A 247 -12.17 -37.58 12.48
C ARG A 247 -12.15 -36.06 12.31
N LEU A 248 -12.69 -35.32 13.29
CA LEU A 248 -12.65 -33.87 13.28
C LEU A 248 -11.23 -33.32 13.28
N ALA A 249 -10.32 -33.91 14.07
CA ALA A 249 -8.92 -33.51 14.08
C ALA A 249 -8.24 -33.71 12.71
N LYS A 250 -8.53 -34.84 12.03
CA LYS A 250 -8.04 -35.11 10.67
C LYS A 250 -8.59 -34.12 9.65
N PHE A 251 -9.88 -33.81 9.72
CA PHE A 251 -10.49 -32.86 8.82
C PHE A 251 -9.99 -31.44 9.04
N LEU A 252 -9.73 -31.04 10.29
CA LEU A 252 -9.09 -29.78 10.58
C LEU A 252 -7.71 -29.69 9.95
N GLU A 253 -6.87 -30.74 10.15
CA GLU A 253 -5.51 -30.75 9.58
C GLU A 253 -5.52 -30.58 8.05
N ILE A 254 -6.41 -31.35 7.37
CA ILE A 254 -6.51 -31.35 5.91
C ILE A 254 -7.07 -29.98 5.43
N ALA A 255 -8.20 -29.55 5.98
CA ALA A 255 -8.87 -28.34 5.55
C ALA A 255 -8.03 -27.08 5.82
N TYR A 256 -7.42 -26.97 6.98
CA TYR A 256 -6.54 -25.84 7.33
C TYR A 256 -5.36 -25.71 6.34
N LYS A 257 -4.65 -26.82 6.08
CA LYS A 257 -3.55 -26.81 5.11
C LYS A 257 -4.01 -26.39 3.72
N GLU A 258 -5.15 -26.90 3.28
CA GLU A 258 -5.74 -26.58 1.98
C GLU A 258 -6.14 -25.11 1.90
N LYS A 259 -6.91 -24.61 2.88
CA LYS A 259 -7.35 -23.22 2.88
C LYS A 259 -6.19 -22.24 2.94
N LEU A 260 -5.22 -22.49 3.81
CA LEU A 260 -4.03 -21.64 3.91
C LEU A 260 -3.19 -21.65 2.63
N ALA A 261 -3.03 -22.80 1.98
CA ALA A 261 -2.36 -22.90 0.69
C ALA A 261 -3.10 -22.10 -0.38
N GLY A 262 -4.43 -22.22 -0.46
CA GLY A 262 -5.25 -21.46 -1.41
C GLY A 262 -5.16 -19.95 -1.20
N LEU A 263 -5.15 -19.47 0.06
CA LEU A 263 -4.93 -18.05 0.38
C LEU A 263 -3.57 -17.56 -0.12
N LYS A 264 -2.52 -18.35 0.08
CA LYS A 264 -1.16 -18.01 -0.38
C LYS A 264 -1.09 -17.97 -1.90
N GLU A 265 -1.64 -18.97 -2.58
CA GLU A 265 -1.69 -19.05 -4.04
C GLU A 265 -2.46 -17.86 -4.66
N ASP A 266 -3.59 -17.47 -4.07
CA ASP A 266 -4.39 -16.34 -4.55
C ASP A 266 -3.66 -15.01 -4.35
N LEU A 267 -3.00 -14.81 -3.21
CA LEU A 267 -2.21 -13.62 -2.93
C LEU A 267 -0.98 -13.53 -3.83
N GLU A 268 -0.25 -14.62 -4.02
CA GLU A 268 0.90 -14.68 -4.91
C GLU A 268 0.50 -14.39 -6.37
N ALA A 269 -0.61 -14.99 -6.83
CA ALA A 269 -1.17 -14.71 -8.16
C ALA A 269 -1.61 -13.24 -8.31
N PHE A 270 -2.03 -12.61 -7.21
CA PHE A 270 -2.36 -11.18 -7.16
C PHE A 270 -1.11 -10.29 -7.03
N GLY A 271 0.10 -10.85 -7.03
CA GLY A 271 1.36 -10.13 -6.86
C GLY A 271 1.59 -9.63 -5.43
N VAL A 272 1.09 -10.35 -4.43
CA VAL A 272 1.23 -10.01 -3.00
C VAL A 272 1.97 -11.12 -2.27
N THR A 273 3.08 -10.76 -1.64
CA THR A 273 3.90 -11.65 -0.81
C THR A 273 4.12 -11.04 0.57
N PHE A 274 4.38 -11.89 1.56
CA PHE A 274 4.67 -11.48 2.93
C PHE A 274 6.01 -12.02 3.38
N ASP A 275 6.75 -11.22 4.14
CA ASP A 275 7.99 -11.65 4.76
C ASP A 275 7.71 -12.64 5.91
N VAL A 276 6.61 -12.40 6.65
CA VAL A 276 6.20 -13.22 7.80
C VAL A 276 4.74 -13.65 7.69
N TRP A 277 4.50 -14.95 7.93
CA TRP A 277 3.18 -15.53 8.15
C TRP A 277 3.10 -15.93 9.62
N PHE A 278 2.47 -15.07 10.43
CA PHE A 278 2.42 -15.22 11.88
C PHE A 278 1.19 -16.02 12.29
N SER A 279 1.38 -17.17 12.96
CA SER A 279 0.31 -18.04 13.47
C SER A 279 -0.13 -17.61 14.88
N GLU A 280 -1.43 -17.39 15.10
CA GLU A 280 -1.99 -17.17 16.44
C GLU A 280 -1.76 -18.37 17.34
N GLN A 281 -1.86 -19.61 16.79
CA GLN A 281 -1.63 -20.83 17.54
C GLN A 281 -0.24 -20.84 18.19
N SER A 282 0.76 -20.21 17.56
CA SER A 282 2.10 -20.11 18.14
C SER A 282 2.15 -19.35 19.48
N LEU A 283 1.23 -18.38 19.68
CA LEU A 283 1.10 -17.67 20.95
C LEU A 283 0.50 -18.55 22.04
N HIS A 284 -0.43 -19.45 21.68
CA HIS A 284 -1.01 -20.43 22.58
C HIS A 284 0.03 -21.48 22.98
N ASP A 285 0.74 -22.06 22.00
CA ASP A 285 1.74 -23.11 22.21
C ASP A 285 2.91 -22.63 23.09
N ALA A 286 3.30 -21.37 22.93
CA ALA A 286 4.36 -20.73 23.72
C ALA A 286 3.86 -20.04 25.01
N ASP A 287 2.58 -20.20 25.38
CA ASP A 287 1.93 -19.60 26.57
C ASP A 287 2.00 -18.07 26.63
N LYS A 288 2.24 -17.41 25.50
CA LYS A 288 2.45 -15.95 25.43
C LYS A 288 1.22 -15.13 25.84
N ILE A 289 0.02 -15.68 25.62
CA ILE A 289 -1.23 -15.02 26.01
C ILE A 289 -1.33 -14.94 27.52
N ARG A 290 -1.03 -16.03 28.24
CA ARG A 290 -1.04 -16.03 29.70
C ARG A 290 0.07 -15.18 30.27
N GLU A 291 1.27 -15.20 29.69
CA GLU A 291 2.38 -14.33 30.06
C GLU A 291 2.00 -12.83 29.94
N ALA A 292 1.32 -12.43 28.86
CA ALA A 292 0.87 -11.05 28.66
C ALA A 292 -0.20 -10.64 29.68
N CYS A 293 -1.18 -11.51 29.94
CA CYS A 293 -2.19 -11.25 30.97
C CYS A 293 -1.57 -11.14 32.37
N LYS A 294 -0.64 -12.02 32.71
CA LYS A 294 0.07 -12.00 33.99
C LYS A 294 0.91 -10.73 34.13
N PHE A 295 1.58 -10.31 33.08
CA PHE A 295 2.34 -9.05 33.09
C PHE A 295 1.46 -7.84 33.39
N LEU A 296 0.27 -7.77 32.76
CA LEU A 296 -0.71 -6.70 33.05
C LEU A 296 -1.26 -6.77 34.49
N GLU A 297 -1.43 -7.98 35.04
CA GLU A 297 -1.86 -8.19 36.43
C GLU A 297 -0.78 -7.71 37.40
N GLU A 298 0.50 -8.05 37.20
CA GLU A 298 1.63 -7.58 37.98
C GLU A 298 1.83 -6.06 37.94
N LYS A 299 1.42 -5.42 36.83
CA LYS A 299 1.36 -3.96 36.67
C LYS A 299 0.15 -3.31 37.36
N GLY A 300 -0.77 -4.09 37.90
CA GLY A 300 -2.02 -3.58 38.50
C GLY A 300 -3.05 -3.10 37.47
N CYS A 301 -2.90 -3.50 36.22
CA CYS A 301 -3.81 -3.13 35.16
C CYS A 301 -5.00 -4.09 35.00
N VAL A 302 -5.01 -5.21 35.76
CA VAL A 302 -6.05 -6.25 35.70
C VAL A 302 -6.65 -6.42 37.09
N TYR A 303 -7.99 -6.54 37.15
CA TYR A 303 -8.74 -6.81 38.39
C TYR A 303 -9.73 -7.96 38.20
N GLU A 304 -10.17 -8.58 39.30
CA GLU A 304 -11.19 -9.62 39.28
C GLU A 304 -12.58 -9.03 39.53
N LYS A 305 -13.53 -9.46 38.71
CA LYS A 305 -14.96 -9.13 38.84
C LYS A 305 -15.80 -10.28 38.28
N ASP A 306 -16.80 -10.71 39.05
CA ASP A 306 -17.74 -11.78 38.66
C ASP A 306 -17.03 -13.08 38.19
N GLY A 307 -15.91 -13.44 38.86
CA GLY A 307 -15.10 -14.61 38.53
C GLY A 307 -14.22 -14.48 37.29
N ALA A 308 -14.30 -13.37 36.55
CA ALA A 308 -13.50 -13.11 35.36
C ALA A 308 -12.39 -12.07 35.66
N LYS A 309 -11.31 -12.11 34.85
CA LYS A 309 -10.25 -11.07 34.91
C LYS A 309 -10.51 -9.98 33.88
N TRP A 310 -10.52 -8.76 34.34
CA TRP A 310 -10.82 -7.57 33.56
C TRP A 310 -9.60 -6.66 33.46
N PHE A 311 -9.25 -6.27 32.25
CA PHE A 311 -8.26 -5.23 31.98
C PHE A 311 -8.93 -3.85 32.15
N ASN A 312 -8.35 -3.00 33.01
CA ASN A 312 -8.77 -1.62 33.24
C ASN A 312 -8.37 -0.71 32.06
N SER A 313 -8.93 -0.99 30.90
CA SER A 313 -8.58 -0.28 29.66
C SER A 313 -9.05 1.17 29.65
N THR A 314 -10.06 1.52 30.46
CA THR A 314 -10.52 2.91 30.61
C THR A 314 -9.46 3.84 31.15
N ALA A 315 -8.57 3.36 32.01
CA ALA A 315 -7.43 4.13 32.51
C ALA A 315 -6.42 4.52 31.42
N TYR A 316 -6.51 3.88 30.25
CA TYR A 316 -5.62 4.06 29.11
C TYR A 316 -6.33 4.58 27.86
N GLY A 317 -7.60 5.05 27.99
CA GLY A 317 -8.32 5.73 26.90
C GLY A 317 -9.30 4.89 26.10
N ASP A 318 -9.64 3.64 26.52
CA ASP A 318 -10.75 2.87 25.99
C ASP A 318 -12.09 3.37 26.56
N ASP A 319 -13.20 3.04 25.89
CA ASP A 319 -14.57 3.43 26.31
C ASP A 319 -15.10 2.63 27.51
N LYS A 320 -14.60 1.41 27.74
CA LYS A 320 -14.96 0.53 28.86
C LYS A 320 -13.90 -0.53 29.10
N ASP A 321 -13.87 -1.05 30.35
CA ASP A 321 -12.99 -2.16 30.72
C ASP A 321 -13.35 -3.45 29.98
N ARG A 322 -12.34 -4.31 29.77
CA ARG A 322 -12.45 -5.50 28.93
C ARG A 322 -12.07 -6.77 29.65
N VAL A 323 -12.87 -7.82 29.46
CA VAL A 323 -12.52 -9.16 29.94
C VAL A 323 -11.34 -9.69 29.12
N VAL A 324 -10.30 -10.14 29.80
CA VAL A 324 -9.14 -10.80 29.20
C VAL A 324 -9.13 -12.31 29.52
N ILE A 325 -9.61 -12.71 30.68
CA ILE A 325 -9.82 -14.14 31.03
C ILE A 325 -11.25 -14.26 31.57
N ARG A 326 -11.99 -15.20 30.99
CA ARG A 326 -13.36 -15.50 31.38
C ARG A 326 -13.42 -16.20 32.75
N ASP A 327 -14.61 -16.28 33.33
CA ASP A 327 -14.90 -16.99 34.58
C ASP A 327 -14.53 -18.49 34.55
N ASN A 328 -14.57 -19.10 33.36
CA ASN A 328 -14.13 -20.49 33.13
C ASN A 328 -12.61 -20.63 32.93
N GLY A 329 -11.81 -19.57 33.10
CA GLY A 329 -10.36 -19.57 32.97
C GLY A 329 -9.84 -19.48 31.52
N VAL A 330 -10.74 -19.39 30.51
CA VAL A 330 -10.36 -19.31 29.09
C VAL A 330 -10.07 -17.84 28.72
N SER A 331 -8.94 -17.61 28.05
CA SER A 331 -8.59 -16.30 27.50
C SER A 331 -9.59 -15.85 26.42
N THR A 332 -9.78 -14.54 26.30
CA THR A 332 -10.59 -13.95 25.24
C THR A 332 -9.73 -13.71 23.99
N TYR A 333 -10.38 -13.43 22.84
CA TYR A 333 -9.67 -12.97 21.63
C TYR A 333 -8.85 -11.71 21.90
N PHE A 334 -9.35 -10.82 22.72
CA PHE A 334 -8.60 -9.61 23.08
C PHE A 334 -7.31 -9.91 23.85
N ALA A 335 -7.27 -10.95 24.67
CA ALA A 335 -6.03 -11.38 25.31
C ALA A 335 -4.98 -11.89 24.30
N ALA A 336 -5.42 -12.55 23.23
CA ALA A 336 -4.54 -12.94 22.12
C ALA A 336 -4.00 -11.71 21.38
N ASP A 337 -4.85 -10.73 21.10
CA ASP A 337 -4.43 -9.45 20.48
C ASP A 337 -3.42 -8.69 21.34
N ILE A 338 -3.60 -8.67 22.65
CA ILE A 338 -2.63 -8.07 23.59
C ILE A 338 -1.27 -8.77 23.48
N ALA A 339 -1.25 -10.10 23.49
CA ALA A 339 -0.03 -10.89 23.38
C ALA A 339 0.64 -10.70 22.01
N TYR A 340 -0.14 -10.61 20.95
CA TYR A 340 0.36 -10.39 19.60
C TYR A 340 0.99 -9.00 19.44
N HIS A 341 0.33 -7.94 19.89
CA HIS A 341 0.91 -6.59 19.83
C HIS A 341 2.15 -6.48 20.73
N ARG A 342 2.15 -7.12 21.91
CA ARG A 342 3.35 -7.24 22.73
C ARG A 342 4.51 -7.87 21.97
N ASN A 343 4.27 -8.99 21.28
CA ASN A 343 5.26 -9.66 20.45
C ASN A 343 5.83 -8.76 19.35
N LYS A 344 4.98 -7.96 18.66
CA LYS A 344 5.44 -7.00 17.65
C LYS A 344 6.43 -5.99 18.25
N PHE A 345 6.09 -5.36 19.37
CA PHE A 345 6.98 -4.39 20.02
C PHE A 345 8.26 -5.04 20.54
N GLU A 346 8.20 -6.26 21.08
CA GLU A 346 9.36 -7.01 21.57
C GLU A 346 10.33 -7.40 20.43
N ARG A 347 9.84 -7.52 19.18
CA ARG A 347 10.69 -7.70 17.98
C ARG A 347 11.46 -6.43 17.57
N GLY A 348 11.20 -5.30 18.23
CA GLY A 348 11.99 -4.08 18.09
C GLY A 348 11.64 -3.23 16.88
N PHE A 349 10.38 -3.21 16.44
CA PHE A 349 9.92 -2.27 15.42
C PHE A 349 9.74 -0.87 16.00
N ASP A 350 10.25 0.13 15.29
CA ASP A 350 10.10 1.53 15.67
C ASP A 350 8.71 2.07 15.32
N ARG A 351 8.05 1.44 14.33
CA ARG A 351 6.69 1.73 13.92
C ARG A 351 5.97 0.47 13.46
N ILE A 352 4.71 0.35 13.86
CA ILE A 352 3.83 -0.75 13.50
C ILE A 352 2.62 -0.15 12.80
N ILE A 353 2.32 -0.61 11.60
CA ILE A 353 1.21 -0.15 10.78
C ILE A 353 0.26 -1.33 10.55
N ASN A 354 -0.97 -1.24 11.07
CA ASN A 354 -2.01 -2.22 10.83
C ASN A 354 -3.05 -1.66 9.86
N LEU A 355 -3.34 -2.37 8.77
CA LEU A 355 -4.43 -2.03 7.84
C LEU A 355 -5.67 -2.85 8.19
N TRP A 356 -6.69 -2.20 8.74
CA TRP A 356 -7.93 -2.84 9.16
C TRP A 356 -9.12 -2.37 8.32
N GLY A 357 -10.16 -3.21 8.23
CA GLY A 357 -11.45 -2.79 7.69
C GLY A 357 -12.09 -1.70 8.57
N ALA A 358 -12.88 -0.84 7.95
CA ALA A 358 -13.55 0.29 8.65
C ALA A 358 -14.48 -0.16 9.78
N ASP A 359 -14.98 -1.38 9.75
CA ASP A 359 -15.78 -2.02 10.79
C ASP A 359 -15.01 -2.21 12.12
N HIS A 360 -13.68 -2.21 12.08
CA HIS A 360 -12.83 -2.29 13.27
C HIS A 360 -12.50 -0.94 13.93
N HIS A 361 -13.09 0.18 13.47
CA HIS A 361 -12.82 1.52 14.03
C HIS A 361 -12.91 1.56 15.57
N GLY A 362 -13.95 0.98 16.16
CA GLY A 362 -14.14 0.95 17.63
C GLY A 362 -13.13 0.07 18.39
N TYR A 363 -12.28 -0.67 17.67
CA TYR A 363 -11.27 -1.55 18.28
C TYR A 363 -9.92 -0.84 18.50
N ILE A 364 -9.68 0.28 17.82
CA ILE A 364 -8.39 1.00 17.82
C ILE A 364 -8.03 1.47 19.23
N ALA A 365 -8.94 2.17 19.92
CA ALA A 365 -8.69 2.70 21.25
C ALA A 365 -8.34 1.57 22.25
N ARG A 366 -9.03 0.44 22.13
CA ARG A 366 -8.82 -0.76 22.95
C ARG A 366 -7.41 -1.33 22.81
N VAL A 367 -6.92 -1.49 21.59
CA VAL A 367 -5.58 -2.04 21.33
C VAL A 367 -4.51 -1.03 21.74
N LYS A 368 -4.68 0.26 21.46
CA LYS A 368 -3.76 1.31 21.93
C LYS A 368 -3.68 1.39 23.45
N ALA A 369 -4.82 1.22 24.14
CA ALA A 369 -4.85 1.12 25.61
C ALA A 369 -4.02 -0.05 26.12
N ALA A 370 -4.12 -1.22 25.48
CA ALA A 370 -3.33 -2.40 25.83
C ALA A 370 -1.83 -2.17 25.61
N VAL A 371 -1.44 -1.58 24.45
CA VAL A 371 -0.05 -1.23 24.14
C VAL A 371 0.54 -0.30 25.19
N SER A 372 -0.21 0.74 25.61
CA SER A 372 0.20 1.68 26.67
C SER A 372 0.36 0.97 28.02
N ALA A 373 -0.56 0.10 28.39
CA ALA A 373 -0.52 -0.66 29.66
C ALA A 373 0.67 -1.64 29.69
N LEU A 374 1.05 -2.18 28.54
CA LEU A 374 2.26 -3.00 28.39
C LEU A 374 3.55 -2.19 28.56
N GLY A 375 3.49 -0.87 28.56
CA GLY A 375 4.63 0.03 28.74
C GLY A 375 5.28 0.46 27.42
N PHE A 376 4.64 0.21 26.30
CA PHE A 376 5.10 0.67 25.01
C PHE A 376 4.45 2.00 24.62
N ASP A 377 5.08 2.70 23.68
CA ASP A 377 4.56 3.93 23.11
C ASP A 377 3.46 3.61 22.10
N ALA A 378 2.20 3.92 22.44
CA ALA A 378 1.05 3.67 21.59
C ALA A 378 1.02 4.54 20.31
N ASP A 379 1.81 5.64 20.24
CA ASP A 379 1.91 6.45 19.03
C ASP A 379 2.79 5.79 17.96
N LYS A 380 3.55 4.78 18.34
CA LYS A 380 4.26 3.90 17.40
C LYS A 380 3.34 2.90 16.69
N LEU A 381 2.11 2.70 17.17
CA LEU A 381 1.08 1.90 16.51
C LEU A 381 0.16 2.81 15.69
N GLU A 382 0.30 2.73 14.38
CA GLU A 382 -0.61 3.32 13.41
C GLU A 382 -1.67 2.29 12.98
N VAL A 383 -2.94 2.65 13.07
CA VAL A 383 -4.03 1.84 12.52
C VAL A 383 -4.69 2.61 11.40
N LEU A 384 -4.58 2.08 10.19
CA LEU A 384 -5.16 2.66 8.99
C LEU A 384 -6.43 1.91 8.63
N LEU A 385 -7.51 2.65 8.41
CA LEU A 385 -8.82 2.06 8.12
C LEU A 385 -9.09 2.06 6.61
N LEU A 386 -9.41 0.88 6.08
CA LEU A 386 -9.85 0.70 4.71
C LEU A 386 -11.37 0.81 4.63
N GLN A 387 -11.85 1.73 3.80
CA GLN A 387 -13.27 1.82 3.47
C GLN A 387 -13.70 0.72 2.49
N MET A 388 -15.00 0.42 2.50
CA MET A 388 -15.59 -0.66 1.71
C MET A 388 -15.47 -0.42 0.19
N VAL A 389 -15.42 -1.51 -0.56
CA VAL A 389 -15.49 -1.53 -2.03
C VAL A 389 -16.88 -1.93 -2.47
N ARG A 390 -17.43 -1.21 -3.43
CA ARG A 390 -18.62 -1.60 -4.18
C ARG A 390 -18.19 -1.92 -5.62
N LEU A 391 -18.61 -3.07 -6.10
CA LEU A 391 -18.36 -3.47 -7.49
C LEU A 391 -19.52 -3.03 -8.38
N TYR A 392 -19.18 -2.49 -9.55
CA TYR A 392 -20.13 -2.13 -10.60
C TYR A 392 -19.82 -2.88 -11.89
N ARG A 393 -20.85 -3.28 -12.61
CA ARG A 393 -20.75 -3.86 -13.95
C ARG A 393 -21.88 -3.30 -14.80
N ASN A 394 -21.54 -2.62 -15.91
CA ASN A 394 -22.49 -1.93 -16.78
C ASN A 394 -23.41 -0.95 -16.04
N GLY A 395 -22.87 -0.27 -15.01
CA GLY A 395 -23.63 0.68 -14.17
C GLY A 395 -24.41 0.05 -13.01
N ASP A 396 -24.55 -1.27 -12.95
CA ASP A 396 -25.27 -1.98 -11.90
C ASP A 396 -24.34 -2.48 -10.79
N ILE A 397 -24.81 -2.44 -9.54
CA ILE A 397 -24.06 -2.97 -8.40
C ILE A 397 -24.02 -4.49 -8.46
N VAL A 398 -22.82 -5.04 -8.41
CA VAL A 398 -22.58 -6.49 -8.35
C VAL A 398 -22.35 -6.89 -6.89
N LYS A 399 -23.25 -7.67 -6.32
CA LYS A 399 -23.16 -8.12 -4.92
C LYS A 399 -22.65 -9.55 -4.79
N LEU A 400 -22.99 -10.40 -5.74
CA LEU A 400 -22.74 -11.84 -5.67
C LEU A 400 -22.10 -12.35 -6.95
N SER A 401 -21.28 -13.39 -6.80
CA SER A 401 -20.73 -14.17 -7.91
C SER A 401 -21.85 -14.82 -8.73
N LYS A 402 -21.72 -14.78 -10.06
CA LYS A 402 -22.66 -15.46 -10.96
C LYS A 402 -22.56 -17.00 -10.85
N ARG A 403 -21.39 -17.50 -10.45
CA ARG A 403 -21.11 -18.94 -10.39
C ARG A 403 -21.64 -19.57 -9.12
N THR A 404 -21.36 -18.95 -7.97
CA THR A 404 -21.63 -19.53 -6.64
C THR A 404 -22.83 -18.94 -5.94
N GLY A 405 -23.28 -17.73 -6.32
CA GLY A 405 -24.29 -16.97 -5.58
C GLY A 405 -23.78 -16.37 -4.26
N GLU A 406 -22.48 -16.44 -4.02
CA GLU A 406 -21.77 -15.90 -2.86
C GLU A 406 -21.02 -14.62 -3.20
N THR A 407 -20.28 -14.05 -2.25
CA THR A 407 -19.43 -12.89 -2.49
C THR A 407 -18.36 -13.22 -3.55
N ILE A 408 -18.10 -12.27 -4.47
CA ILE A 408 -17.06 -12.44 -5.52
C ILE A 408 -15.70 -12.65 -4.84
N THR A 409 -15.03 -13.74 -5.22
CA THR A 409 -13.70 -14.06 -4.73
C THR A 409 -12.62 -13.20 -5.40
N LEU A 410 -11.44 -13.13 -4.76
CA LEU A 410 -10.26 -12.48 -5.36
C LEU A 410 -9.91 -13.16 -6.70
N ARG A 411 -9.98 -14.49 -6.77
CA ARG A 411 -9.71 -15.26 -8.00
C ARG A 411 -10.67 -14.88 -9.13
N GLU A 412 -11.97 -14.85 -8.86
CA GLU A 412 -12.95 -14.42 -9.86
C GLU A 412 -12.74 -12.98 -10.33
N LEU A 413 -12.35 -12.08 -9.43
CA LEU A 413 -12.02 -10.70 -9.81
C LEU A 413 -10.81 -10.66 -10.75
N MET A 414 -9.72 -11.38 -10.41
CA MET A 414 -8.52 -11.45 -11.26
C MET A 414 -8.82 -12.05 -12.64
N ASP A 415 -9.63 -13.10 -12.68
CA ASP A 415 -10.00 -13.77 -13.93
C ASP A 415 -10.86 -12.85 -14.83
N GLU A 416 -11.68 -11.97 -14.25
CA GLU A 416 -12.56 -11.07 -15.01
C GLU A 416 -11.85 -9.79 -15.45
N VAL A 417 -11.12 -9.10 -14.57
CA VAL A 417 -10.56 -7.77 -14.88
C VAL A 417 -9.03 -7.77 -15.05
N GLY A 418 -8.36 -8.85 -14.69
CA GLY A 418 -6.90 -8.95 -14.66
C GLY A 418 -6.29 -8.33 -13.39
N VAL A 419 -5.07 -8.77 -13.09
CA VAL A 419 -4.33 -8.34 -11.89
C VAL A 419 -3.99 -6.86 -11.93
N ASP A 420 -3.44 -6.37 -13.04
CA ASP A 420 -2.96 -4.99 -13.18
C ASP A 420 -4.09 -3.97 -13.00
N ALA A 421 -5.24 -4.21 -13.66
CA ALA A 421 -6.39 -3.33 -13.53
C ALA A 421 -6.95 -3.35 -12.11
N ALA A 422 -7.12 -4.54 -11.51
CA ALA A 422 -7.60 -4.65 -10.13
C ALA A 422 -6.69 -3.88 -9.16
N ARG A 423 -5.37 -4.08 -9.22
CA ARG A 423 -4.40 -3.42 -8.35
C ARG A 423 -4.41 -1.91 -8.52
N TYR A 424 -4.36 -1.41 -9.75
CA TYR A 424 -4.34 0.03 -10.01
C TYR A 424 -5.60 0.72 -9.49
N PHE A 425 -6.78 0.16 -9.79
CA PHE A 425 -8.07 0.73 -9.36
C PHE A 425 -8.20 0.75 -7.84
N PHE A 426 -7.69 -0.27 -7.14
CA PHE A 426 -7.65 -0.26 -5.67
C PHE A 426 -6.70 0.80 -5.09
N CYS A 427 -5.58 1.06 -5.77
CA CYS A 427 -4.56 1.99 -5.30
C CYS A 427 -4.83 3.47 -5.68
N MET A 428 -5.72 3.75 -6.64
CA MET A 428 -5.93 5.12 -7.14
C MET A 428 -6.73 6.03 -6.20
N ARG A 429 -7.32 5.51 -5.13
CA ARG A 429 -8.10 6.26 -4.14
C ARG A 429 -7.48 6.15 -2.76
N SER A 430 -7.65 7.20 -1.95
CA SER A 430 -7.23 7.19 -0.55
C SER A 430 -7.92 6.08 0.26
N LEU A 431 -7.26 5.59 1.31
CA LEU A 431 -7.74 4.50 2.16
C LEU A 431 -9.11 4.79 2.79
N ASP A 432 -9.29 6.02 3.25
CA ASP A 432 -10.47 6.53 3.96
C ASP A 432 -11.65 6.85 3.03
N SER A 433 -11.45 6.80 1.71
CA SER A 433 -12.52 7.01 0.73
C SER A 433 -13.19 5.69 0.34
N GLN A 434 -14.52 5.72 0.22
CA GLN A 434 -15.26 4.62 -0.38
C GLN A 434 -14.85 4.46 -1.84
N LEU A 435 -14.71 3.21 -2.29
CA LEU A 435 -14.31 2.89 -3.66
C LEU A 435 -15.45 2.23 -4.42
N ASP A 436 -15.89 2.91 -5.47
CA ASP A 436 -16.76 2.34 -6.50
C ASP A 436 -15.86 1.80 -7.61
N PHE A 437 -15.76 0.48 -7.70
CA PHE A 437 -14.91 -0.22 -8.65
C PHE A 437 -15.72 -0.61 -9.87
N ASP A 438 -15.47 0.07 -10.99
CA ASP A 438 -16.13 -0.23 -12.26
C ASP A 438 -15.37 -1.34 -13.02
N MET A 439 -15.92 -2.55 -12.98
CA MET A 439 -15.36 -3.72 -13.65
C MET A 439 -15.41 -3.58 -15.17
N THR A 440 -16.39 -2.86 -15.71
CA THR A 440 -16.52 -2.63 -17.16
C THR A 440 -15.37 -1.75 -17.63
N LEU A 441 -15.16 -0.60 -16.99
CA LEU A 441 -14.05 0.30 -17.26
C LEU A 441 -12.69 -0.40 -17.10
N ALA A 442 -12.54 -1.22 -16.06
CA ALA A 442 -11.29 -1.93 -15.76
C ALA A 442 -10.88 -2.92 -16.88
N THR A 443 -11.83 -3.43 -17.65
CA THR A 443 -11.58 -4.34 -18.79
C THR A 443 -11.41 -3.63 -20.13
N GLU A 444 -11.72 -2.35 -20.22
CA GLU A 444 -11.64 -1.61 -21.47
C GLU A 444 -10.19 -1.39 -21.94
N LYS A 445 -9.97 -1.60 -23.24
CA LYS A 445 -8.70 -1.29 -23.93
C LYS A 445 -8.79 0.08 -24.60
N SER A 446 -9.02 1.12 -23.79
CA SER A 446 -9.21 2.49 -24.25
C SER A 446 -8.47 3.49 -23.36
N ASN A 447 -8.34 4.73 -23.84
CA ASN A 447 -7.73 5.81 -23.07
C ASN A 447 -8.54 6.21 -21.83
N GLU A 448 -9.78 5.77 -21.70
CA GLU A 448 -10.62 6.00 -20.53
C GLU A 448 -10.20 5.11 -19.36
N ASN A 449 -9.63 3.93 -19.63
CA ASN A 449 -9.05 3.06 -18.62
C ASN A 449 -7.65 3.57 -18.23
N PRO A 450 -7.46 4.11 -17.01
CA PRO A 450 -6.20 4.76 -16.63
C PRO A 450 -5.01 3.81 -16.62
N VAL A 451 -5.19 2.54 -16.27
CA VAL A 451 -4.08 1.58 -16.28
C VAL A 451 -3.65 1.25 -17.70
N TYR A 452 -4.62 1.04 -18.59
CA TYR A 452 -4.33 0.83 -20.01
C TYR A 452 -3.59 2.03 -20.61
N TYR A 453 -4.02 3.25 -20.30
CA TYR A 453 -3.41 4.50 -20.77
C TYR A 453 -1.95 4.64 -20.34
N ILE A 454 -1.64 4.32 -19.07
CA ILE A 454 -0.27 4.34 -18.53
C ILE A 454 0.59 3.25 -19.17
N GLN A 455 0.08 2.03 -19.24
CA GLN A 455 0.80 0.90 -19.84
C GLN A 455 1.06 1.14 -21.33
N TYR A 456 0.12 1.77 -22.04
CA TYR A 456 0.31 2.16 -23.43
C TYR A 456 1.41 3.20 -23.60
N ALA A 457 1.58 4.15 -22.67
CA ALA A 457 2.73 5.06 -22.67
C ALA A 457 4.05 4.29 -22.58
N HIS A 458 4.17 3.33 -21.64
CA HIS A 458 5.36 2.51 -21.51
C HIS A 458 5.63 1.64 -22.75
N ALA A 459 4.64 0.95 -23.28
CA ALA A 459 4.76 0.13 -24.50
C ALA A 459 5.20 0.96 -25.71
N ARG A 460 4.72 2.21 -25.81
CA ARG A 460 5.13 3.17 -26.85
C ARG A 460 6.60 3.58 -26.69
N ILE A 461 7.06 3.83 -25.47
CA ILE A 461 8.49 4.08 -25.16
C ILE A 461 9.36 2.90 -25.60
N CYS A 462 8.94 1.68 -25.28
CA CYS A 462 9.66 0.48 -25.71
C CYS A 462 9.62 0.30 -27.25
N SER A 463 8.54 0.73 -27.91
CA SER A 463 8.46 0.73 -29.38
C SER A 463 9.45 1.72 -30.00
N ILE A 464 9.59 2.92 -29.41
CA ILE A 464 10.60 3.90 -29.86
C ILE A 464 12.00 3.29 -29.75
N ALA A 465 12.33 2.65 -28.64
CA ALA A 465 13.63 2.00 -28.45
C ALA A 465 13.92 0.93 -29.52
N ARG A 466 12.91 0.12 -29.89
CA ARG A 466 13.05 -0.86 -30.97
C ARG A 466 13.26 -0.20 -32.34
N GLN A 467 12.52 0.86 -32.67
CA GLN A 467 12.68 1.60 -33.93
C GLN A 467 14.07 2.23 -34.04
N LEU A 468 14.62 2.74 -32.94
CA LEU A 468 15.99 3.28 -32.91
C LEU A 468 17.03 2.18 -33.19
N ALA A 469 16.87 1.02 -32.56
CA ALA A 469 17.76 -0.13 -32.78
C ALA A 469 17.68 -0.62 -34.25
N GLU A 470 16.50 -0.71 -34.82
CA GLU A 470 16.27 -1.07 -36.24
C GLU A 470 16.90 -0.04 -37.21
N ALA A 471 16.90 1.25 -36.85
CA ALA A 471 17.53 2.32 -37.60
C ALA A 471 19.05 2.41 -37.38
N GLY A 472 19.65 1.57 -36.53
CA GLY A 472 21.07 1.61 -36.19
C GLY A 472 21.47 2.86 -35.39
N ILE A 473 20.52 3.48 -34.68
CA ILE A 473 20.77 4.67 -33.86
C ILE A 473 21.07 4.21 -32.43
N GLU A 474 22.30 4.36 -32.01
CA GLU A 474 22.75 4.09 -30.65
C GLU A 474 22.63 5.35 -29.78
N ALA A 475 22.30 5.15 -28.49
CA ALA A 475 22.31 6.23 -27.52
C ALA A 475 23.77 6.61 -27.21
N VAL A 476 24.07 7.89 -27.20
CA VAL A 476 25.39 8.40 -26.81
C VAL A 476 25.58 8.37 -25.30
N ALA A 477 26.84 8.45 -24.85
CA ALA A 477 27.18 8.52 -23.45
C ALA A 477 26.64 9.80 -22.79
N LEU A 478 26.39 9.77 -21.48
CA LEU A 478 25.76 10.89 -20.76
C LEU A 478 26.54 12.21 -20.89
N ASP A 479 27.86 12.14 -20.88
CA ASP A 479 28.78 13.28 -21.02
C ASP A 479 28.82 13.87 -22.44
N GLU A 480 28.33 13.13 -23.43
CA GLU A 480 28.21 13.59 -24.81
C GLU A 480 26.82 14.21 -25.11
N LEU A 481 25.84 14.05 -24.19
CA LEU A 481 24.50 14.56 -24.38
C LEU A 481 24.42 16.08 -24.25
N LYS A 482 23.80 16.74 -25.23
CA LYS A 482 23.50 18.18 -25.19
C LYS A 482 22.05 18.39 -24.73
N LEU A 483 21.80 18.20 -23.43
CA LEU A 483 20.45 18.25 -22.85
C LEU A 483 19.83 19.65 -22.87
N ASP A 484 20.62 20.70 -23.02
CA ASP A 484 20.20 22.10 -23.20
C ASP A 484 19.50 22.34 -24.54
N THR A 485 19.54 21.41 -25.48
CA THR A 485 18.76 21.42 -26.73
C THR A 485 17.26 21.18 -26.51
N LEU A 486 16.86 20.65 -25.35
CA LEU A 486 15.46 20.45 -24.97
C LEU A 486 14.83 21.80 -24.57
N GLN A 487 14.08 22.42 -25.47
CA GLN A 487 13.49 23.75 -25.28
C GLN A 487 11.97 23.80 -25.49
N ALA A 488 11.38 22.74 -26.07
CA ALA A 488 9.93 22.73 -26.28
C ALA A 488 9.19 22.66 -24.93
N PRO A 489 8.03 23.32 -24.81
CA PRO A 489 7.24 23.33 -23.57
C PRO A 489 6.93 21.92 -23.05
N GLU A 490 6.66 20.98 -23.94
CA GLU A 490 6.36 19.57 -23.62
C GLU A 490 7.59 18.84 -23.06
N GLU A 491 8.79 19.14 -23.59
CA GLU A 491 10.07 18.58 -23.08
C GLU A 491 10.34 19.07 -21.66
N LEU A 492 10.25 20.40 -21.48
CA LEU A 492 10.47 21.01 -20.17
C LEU A 492 9.44 20.58 -19.13
N ALA A 493 8.18 20.36 -19.54
CA ALA A 493 7.14 19.85 -18.65
C ALA A 493 7.45 18.43 -18.17
N LEU A 494 7.94 17.55 -19.06
CA LEU A 494 8.37 16.20 -18.69
C LEU A 494 9.55 16.21 -17.73
N VAL A 495 10.58 17.02 -18.01
CA VAL A 495 11.75 17.10 -17.12
C VAL A 495 11.35 17.61 -15.74
N LYS A 496 10.53 18.65 -15.65
CA LYS A 496 10.00 19.15 -14.37
C LYS A 496 9.21 18.09 -13.63
N LYS A 497 8.33 17.36 -14.34
CA LYS A 497 7.52 16.29 -13.74
C LYS A 497 8.38 15.15 -13.22
N LEU A 498 9.41 14.76 -13.96
CA LEU A 498 10.38 13.77 -13.49
C LEU A 498 11.05 14.21 -12.19
N GLY A 499 11.46 15.49 -12.11
CA GLY A 499 12.11 16.05 -10.91
C GLY A 499 11.27 16.03 -9.64
N GLU A 500 9.92 16.02 -9.76
CA GLU A 500 9.02 15.93 -8.60
C GLU A 500 9.00 14.55 -7.94
N TYR A 501 9.48 13.51 -8.62
CA TYR A 501 9.24 12.13 -8.23
C TYR A 501 9.84 11.73 -6.87
N PRO A 502 11.11 12.03 -6.55
CA PRO A 502 11.68 11.66 -5.24
C PRO A 502 10.94 12.28 -4.06
N GLU A 503 10.60 13.58 -4.15
CA GLU A 503 9.86 14.28 -3.09
C GLU A 503 8.44 13.73 -2.94
N LEU A 504 7.78 13.42 -4.07
CA LEU A 504 6.47 12.76 -4.07
C LEU A 504 6.53 11.44 -3.30
N LEU A 505 7.54 10.58 -3.56
CA LEU A 505 7.68 9.30 -2.87
C LEU A 505 7.92 9.48 -1.37
N ALA A 506 8.81 10.40 -1.00
CA ALA A 506 9.07 10.71 0.41
C ALA A 506 7.80 11.20 1.13
N ARG A 507 7.03 12.10 0.50
CA ARG A 507 5.76 12.59 1.03
C ARG A 507 4.70 11.50 1.10
N ALA A 508 4.47 10.77 0.01
CA ALA A 508 3.50 9.70 -0.04
C ALA A 508 3.78 8.61 1.01
N ALA A 509 5.06 8.30 1.26
CA ALA A 509 5.48 7.37 2.30
C ALA A 509 5.16 7.90 3.71
N ARG A 510 5.46 9.17 4.00
CA ARG A 510 5.14 9.81 5.29
C ARG A 510 3.63 9.85 5.56
N GLU A 511 2.85 10.14 4.53
CA GLU A 511 1.38 10.29 4.60
C GLU A 511 0.64 8.95 4.43
N ARG A 512 1.33 7.83 4.14
CA ARG A 512 0.73 6.52 3.80
C ARG A 512 -0.21 6.62 2.59
N ALA A 513 0.09 7.51 1.67
CA ALA A 513 -0.78 7.94 0.58
C ALA A 513 -0.38 7.30 -0.77
N VAL A 514 -0.54 5.98 -0.90
CA VAL A 514 -0.21 5.21 -2.11
C VAL A 514 -0.86 5.81 -3.37
N HIS A 515 -2.07 6.37 -3.25
CA HIS A 515 -2.80 6.96 -4.36
C HIS A 515 -2.08 8.15 -5.01
N HIS A 516 -1.17 8.82 -4.31
CA HIS A 516 -0.35 9.87 -4.91
C HIS A 516 0.59 9.31 -5.99
N VAL A 517 1.10 8.09 -5.80
CA VAL A 517 1.93 7.42 -6.82
C VAL A 517 1.10 7.08 -8.05
N ALA A 518 -0.13 6.58 -7.87
CA ALA A 518 -1.04 6.29 -8.98
C ALA A 518 -1.39 7.55 -9.79
N THR A 519 -1.73 8.65 -9.10
CA THR A 519 -2.03 9.94 -9.73
C THR A 519 -0.82 10.47 -10.50
N TYR A 520 0.36 10.48 -9.87
CA TYR A 520 1.59 10.92 -10.51
C TYR A 520 1.91 10.14 -11.79
N THR A 521 1.76 8.82 -11.75
CA THR A 521 2.05 7.96 -12.89
C THR A 521 1.12 8.26 -14.08
N TYR A 522 -0.16 8.51 -13.79
CA TYR A 522 -1.13 8.94 -14.81
C TYR A 522 -0.79 10.30 -15.41
N GLU A 523 -0.43 11.27 -14.58
CA GLU A 523 -0.02 12.62 -15.02
C GLU A 523 1.26 12.57 -15.88
N LEU A 524 2.27 11.79 -15.46
CA LEU A 524 3.49 11.59 -16.25
C LEU A 524 3.21 10.95 -17.61
N ALA A 525 2.34 9.92 -17.64
CA ALA A 525 1.91 9.30 -18.90
C ALA A 525 1.17 10.30 -19.80
N THR A 526 0.34 11.17 -19.23
CA THR A 526 -0.38 12.22 -19.96
C THR A 526 0.59 13.23 -20.61
N LEU A 527 1.58 13.68 -19.87
CA LEU A 527 2.62 14.57 -20.39
C LEU A 527 3.46 13.88 -21.48
N PHE A 528 3.77 12.59 -21.29
CA PHE A 528 4.48 11.83 -22.32
C PHE A 528 3.67 11.69 -23.61
N HIS A 529 2.38 11.44 -23.54
CA HIS A 529 1.53 11.37 -24.73
C HIS A 529 1.45 12.73 -25.46
N SER A 530 1.39 13.85 -24.71
CA SER A 530 1.46 15.20 -25.30
C SER A 530 2.80 15.41 -26.00
N PHE A 531 3.91 15.14 -25.33
CA PHE A 531 5.25 15.23 -25.92
C PHE A 531 5.37 14.38 -27.20
N TYR A 532 4.93 13.14 -27.17
CA TYR A 532 5.01 12.23 -28.32
C TYR A 532 4.24 12.75 -29.55
N ASN A 533 3.12 13.42 -29.33
CA ASN A 533 2.31 13.99 -30.40
C ASN A 533 2.89 15.27 -31.00
N GLN A 534 3.61 16.08 -30.18
CA GLN A 534 4.12 17.39 -30.59
C GLN A 534 5.59 17.37 -31.01
N CYS A 535 6.39 16.49 -30.41
CA CYS A 535 7.84 16.46 -30.56
C CYS A 535 8.31 15.22 -31.33
N ARG A 536 8.80 15.42 -32.55
CA ARG A 536 9.40 14.32 -33.33
C ARG A 536 10.72 13.87 -32.70
N ILE A 537 10.91 12.56 -32.53
CA ILE A 537 12.15 12.00 -31.98
C ILE A 537 13.15 11.71 -33.12
N LEU A 538 12.66 11.14 -34.22
CA LEU A 538 13.48 10.80 -35.39
C LEU A 538 13.42 11.89 -36.45
N GLY A 539 14.53 12.09 -37.19
CA GLY A 539 14.59 13.02 -38.32
C GLY A 539 14.69 14.49 -37.92
N VAL A 540 15.19 14.76 -36.73
CA VAL A 540 15.57 16.10 -36.23
C VAL A 540 17.10 16.20 -36.12
N ASP A 541 17.62 17.35 -35.70
CA ASP A 541 19.05 17.53 -35.41
C ASP A 541 19.57 16.44 -34.48
N THR A 542 20.80 15.97 -34.71
CA THR A 542 21.38 14.82 -33.99
C THR A 542 21.45 15.06 -32.48
N ASP A 543 21.87 16.26 -32.04
CA ASP A 543 21.99 16.55 -30.63
C ASP A 543 20.62 16.56 -29.93
N LEU A 544 19.63 17.20 -30.58
CA LEU A 544 18.23 17.19 -30.10
C LEU A 544 17.62 15.79 -30.10
N GLN A 545 17.92 14.97 -31.14
CA GLN A 545 17.48 13.58 -31.20
C GLN A 545 17.98 12.77 -30.02
N GLN A 546 19.29 12.87 -29.71
CA GLN A 546 19.90 12.15 -28.59
C GLN A 546 19.35 12.64 -27.23
N ALA A 547 19.14 13.95 -27.06
CA ALA A 547 18.53 14.49 -25.86
C ALA A 547 17.08 13.99 -25.67
N ARG A 548 16.28 13.93 -26.74
CA ARG A 548 14.91 13.37 -26.71
C ARG A 548 14.89 11.87 -26.39
N ILE A 549 15.83 11.09 -26.93
CA ILE A 549 16.01 9.66 -26.61
C ILE A 549 16.28 9.49 -25.12
N ALA A 550 17.18 10.30 -24.56
CA ALA A 550 17.52 10.26 -23.16
C ALA A 550 16.31 10.62 -22.26
N LEU A 551 15.56 11.68 -22.63
CA LEU A 551 14.32 12.06 -21.93
C LEU A 551 13.28 10.93 -21.95
N VAL A 552 13.02 10.33 -23.10
CA VAL A 552 12.07 9.20 -23.25
C VAL A 552 12.50 8.01 -22.38
N LYS A 553 13.79 7.71 -22.34
CA LYS A 553 14.34 6.66 -21.47
C LYS A 553 14.08 6.94 -19.99
N ALA A 554 14.32 8.18 -19.54
CA ALA A 554 14.05 8.58 -18.15
C ALA A 554 12.56 8.46 -17.79
N VAL A 555 11.66 8.87 -18.69
CA VAL A 555 10.19 8.70 -18.50
C VAL A 555 9.83 7.23 -18.39
N GLY A 556 10.37 6.38 -19.27
CA GLY A 556 10.11 4.93 -19.26
C GLY A 556 10.53 4.26 -17.96
N HIS A 557 11.72 4.60 -17.45
CA HIS A 557 12.20 4.11 -16.15
C HIS A 557 11.29 4.54 -15.00
N THR A 558 10.92 5.82 -14.97
CA THR A 558 10.07 6.35 -13.90
C THR A 558 8.67 5.75 -13.90
N ILE A 559 8.03 5.58 -15.08
CA ILE A 559 6.73 4.89 -15.19
C ILE A 559 6.85 3.44 -14.70
N ARG A 560 7.87 2.71 -15.14
CA ARG A 560 8.11 1.31 -14.72
C ARG A 560 8.29 1.21 -13.22
N HIS A 561 9.11 2.09 -12.63
CA HIS A 561 9.34 2.11 -11.18
C HIS A 561 8.07 2.42 -10.40
N ALA A 562 7.30 3.44 -10.83
CA ALA A 562 6.04 3.83 -10.18
C ALA A 562 4.97 2.72 -10.28
N LEU A 563 4.83 2.07 -11.45
CA LEU A 563 3.97 0.90 -11.61
C LEU A 563 4.43 -0.26 -10.72
N GLY A 564 5.74 -0.49 -10.59
CA GLY A 564 6.32 -1.50 -9.69
C GLY A 564 5.95 -1.26 -8.22
N ILE A 565 5.95 -0.01 -7.74
CA ILE A 565 5.45 0.32 -6.40
C ILE A 565 4.00 -0.11 -6.23
N LEU A 566 3.14 0.14 -7.23
CA LEU A 566 1.74 -0.26 -7.20
C LEU A 566 1.54 -1.78 -7.40
N GLY A 567 2.60 -2.50 -7.76
CA GLY A 567 2.55 -3.91 -8.13
C GLY A 567 1.78 -4.16 -9.43
N VAL A 568 1.89 -3.21 -10.37
CA VAL A 568 1.30 -3.24 -11.71
C VAL A 568 2.42 -3.47 -12.71
N SER A 569 2.19 -4.30 -13.72
CA SER A 569 3.18 -4.58 -14.74
C SER A 569 3.39 -3.39 -15.69
N ALA A 570 4.59 -3.30 -16.27
CA ALA A 570 4.94 -2.35 -17.30
C ALA A 570 5.22 -3.10 -18.62
N PRO A 571 4.18 -3.46 -19.42
CA PRO A 571 4.36 -4.27 -20.60
C PRO A 571 5.16 -3.52 -21.67
N GLU A 572 6.00 -4.25 -22.39
CA GLU A 572 6.79 -3.69 -23.49
C GLU A 572 6.00 -3.63 -24.81
N ARG A 573 4.90 -4.39 -24.90
CA ARG A 573 4.01 -4.46 -26.06
C ARG A 573 2.56 -4.55 -25.61
N MET A 574 1.70 -3.87 -26.31
CA MET A 574 0.24 -3.91 -26.12
C MET A 574 -0.46 -4.01 -27.47
#